data_2aebe7d25e36a55d81d10b74f8ab7a44
#
_entry.id   2aebe7d25e36a55d81d10b74f8ab7a44
#
_cell.length_a   1.000
_cell.length_b   1.000
_cell.length_c   1.000
_cell.angle_alpha   90.00
_cell.angle_beta   90.00
_cell.angle_gamma   90.00
#
_symmetry.space_group_name_H-M   'P 1'
#
loop_
_entity.id
_entity.type
_entity.pdbx_description
1 polymer ?
#
loop_
_entity_poly.entity_id
_entity_poly.type
_entity_poly.pdbx_seq_one_letter_code
_entity_poly.pdbx_strand_id
1 'polypeptide(L)'
;MAHPNSKRLSLNRLAPDWREAVFRSIKSPRLKDAVAVLSAVGCRPAELEKGIAISIRNNRLILGIVGAKVNPETGRGQPVRAIYIDQTTPWGEYLFSRAKESTMEMTIRYDAGGVSQRLREKSRELWPRRKTLVSAYSYRHFIGKSMKESGEPPEKIAMTLGHASDFSQTVYGRAGGSKKTSGMHGIILAVTKNPVRHSAKLDKLMKHNSRTTHHNSL
;
A
#
# COMPACT_ATOMS: atom_id res chain seq x y z
N MET A 1 21.53 -9.93 3.24
CA MET A 1 20.42 -10.83 3.62
C MET A 1 19.32 -10.03 4.30
N ALA A 2 18.03 -10.36 4.12
CA ALA A 2 16.94 -9.67 4.83
C ALA A 2 16.87 -10.19 6.27
N HIS A 3 16.67 -9.29 7.24
CA HIS A 3 16.47 -9.64 8.64
C HIS A 3 15.32 -10.68 8.77
N PRO A 4 15.44 -11.74 9.58
CA PRO A 4 14.46 -12.84 9.66
C PRO A 4 13.03 -12.39 9.98
N ASN A 5 12.87 -11.24 10.62
CA ASN A 5 11.57 -10.60 10.92
C ASN A 5 11.08 -9.60 9.85
N SER A 6 11.69 -9.57 8.67
CA SER A 6 11.30 -8.62 7.61
C SER A 6 9.88 -8.88 7.12
N LYS A 7 9.02 -7.86 7.17
CA LYS A 7 7.64 -7.90 6.65
C LYS A 7 7.57 -8.22 5.14
N ARG A 8 8.67 -8.04 4.41
CA ARG A 8 8.80 -8.41 2.99
C ARG A 8 8.65 -9.93 2.79
N LEU A 9 9.10 -10.74 3.76
CA LEU A 9 8.99 -12.20 3.69
C LEU A 9 7.55 -12.69 3.68
N SER A 10 6.60 -11.90 4.21
CA SER A 10 5.17 -12.24 4.21
C SER A 10 4.58 -12.33 2.80
N LEU A 11 5.21 -11.71 1.79
CA LEU A 11 4.76 -11.76 0.39
C LEU A 11 5.37 -12.94 -0.41
N ASN A 12 6.41 -13.58 0.13
CA ASN A 12 7.07 -14.67 -0.57
C ASN A 12 6.10 -15.85 -0.76
N ARG A 13 6.07 -16.40 -1.98
CA ARG A 13 5.22 -17.56 -2.35
C ARG A 13 3.71 -17.33 -2.13
N LEU A 14 3.23 -16.09 -2.04
CA LEU A 14 1.82 -15.78 -2.19
C LEU A 14 1.46 -15.73 -3.67
N ALA A 15 0.29 -16.26 -4.00
CA ALA A 15 -0.28 -16.10 -5.34
C ALA A 15 -0.54 -14.61 -5.62
N PRO A 16 -0.51 -14.16 -6.88
CA PRO A 16 -0.74 -12.75 -7.22
C PRO A 16 -2.08 -12.20 -6.71
N ASP A 17 -3.09 -13.03 -6.67
CA ASP A 17 -4.48 -12.74 -6.24
C ASP A 17 -4.73 -12.85 -4.71
N TRP A 18 -3.67 -13.02 -3.91
CA TRP A 18 -3.80 -13.24 -2.46
C TRP A 18 -4.65 -12.17 -1.73
N ARG A 19 -4.60 -10.90 -2.19
CA ARG A 19 -5.42 -9.81 -1.61
C ARG A 19 -6.90 -10.08 -1.82
N GLU A 20 -7.25 -10.52 -3.02
CA GLU A 20 -8.61 -10.86 -3.40
C GLU A 20 -9.12 -12.09 -2.62
N ALA A 21 -8.28 -13.11 -2.47
CA ALA A 21 -8.60 -14.28 -1.66
C ALA A 21 -8.89 -13.89 -0.19
N VAL A 22 -8.06 -13.04 0.41
CA VAL A 22 -8.34 -12.51 1.76
C VAL A 22 -9.62 -11.68 1.76
N PHE A 23 -9.80 -10.75 0.83
CA PHE A 23 -10.96 -9.87 0.77
C PHE A 23 -12.28 -10.65 0.65
N ARG A 24 -12.32 -11.67 -0.21
CA ARG A 24 -13.51 -12.54 -0.40
C ARG A 24 -13.80 -13.40 0.82
N SER A 25 -12.79 -13.82 1.58
CA SER A 25 -12.94 -14.67 2.77
C SER A 25 -13.56 -13.94 3.99
N ILE A 26 -13.61 -12.60 3.96
CA ILE A 26 -14.07 -11.81 5.10
C ILE A 26 -15.58 -11.63 5.07
N LYS A 27 -16.25 -12.11 6.13
CA LYS A 27 -17.71 -11.99 6.31
C LYS A 27 -18.12 -10.72 7.08
N SER A 28 -17.29 -10.29 8.06
CA SER A 28 -17.58 -9.10 8.86
C SER A 28 -17.49 -7.81 8.01
N PRO A 29 -18.57 -7.02 7.87
CA PRO A 29 -18.57 -5.79 7.07
C PRO A 29 -17.50 -4.81 7.52
N ARG A 30 -17.36 -4.59 8.84
CA ARG A 30 -16.36 -3.68 9.40
C ARG A 30 -14.92 -4.09 9.07
N LEU A 31 -14.60 -5.38 9.15
CA LEU A 31 -13.28 -5.88 8.76
C LEU A 31 -13.10 -5.81 7.25
N LYS A 32 -14.13 -6.07 6.47
CA LYS A 32 -14.11 -5.99 5.01
C LYS A 32 -13.84 -4.57 4.52
N ASP A 33 -14.47 -3.56 5.15
CA ASP A 33 -14.16 -2.14 4.91
C ASP A 33 -12.69 -1.84 5.14
N ALA A 34 -12.14 -2.27 6.29
CA ALA A 34 -10.73 -2.07 6.63
C ALA A 34 -9.77 -2.73 5.64
N VAL A 35 -10.07 -3.97 5.21
CA VAL A 35 -9.26 -4.72 4.25
C VAL A 35 -9.38 -4.15 2.84
N ALA A 36 -10.54 -3.62 2.45
CA ALA A 36 -10.69 -2.89 1.19
C ALA A 36 -9.76 -1.68 1.14
N VAL A 37 -9.74 -0.87 2.21
CA VAL A 37 -8.81 0.28 2.33
C VAL A 37 -7.34 -0.16 2.27
N LEU A 38 -6.96 -1.19 3.03
CA LEU A 38 -5.59 -1.72 2.99
C LEU A 38 -5.20 -2.22 1.60
N SER A 39 -6.12 -2.89 0.90
CA SER A 39 -5.93 -3.40 -0.46
C SER A 39 -5.77 -2.27 -1.47
N ALA A 40 -6.52 -1.18 -1.30
CA ALA A 40 -6.51 -0.03 -2.19
C ALA A 40 -5.24 0.83 -2.06
N VAL A 41 -4.81 1.16 -0.84
CA VAL A 41 -3.77 2.19 -0.62
C VAL A 41 -2.58 1.75 0.22
N GLY A 42 -2.61 0.57 0.84
CA GLY A 42 -1.52 0.11 1.70
C GLY A 42 -1.21 1.06 2.85
N CYS A 43 -2.23 1.68 3.46
CA CYS A 43 -2.05 2.58 4.59
C CYS A 43 -1.42 1.87 5.79
N ARG A 44 -0.84 2.64 6.72
CA ARG A 44 -0.36 2.07 7.99
C ARG A 44 -1.56 1.72 8.89
N PRO A 45 -1.46 0.67 9.75
CA PRO A 45 -2.51 0.37 10.72
C PRO A 45 -2.92 1.58 11.56
N ALA A 46 -1.96 2.37 12.04
CA ALA A 46 -2.23 3.57 12.81
C ALA A 46 -2.87 4.71 11.99
N GLU A 47 -2.76 4.72 10.65
CA GLU A 47 -3.50 5.63 9.78
C GLU A 47 -4.96 5.17 9.64
N LEU A 48 -5.19 3.88 9.53
CA LEU A 48 -6.53 3.28 9.51
C LEU A 48 -7.26 3.51 10.84
N GLU A 49 -6.56 3.44 11.97
CA GLU A 49 -7.10 3.74 13.31
C GLU A 49 -7.52 5.19 13.45
N LYS A 50 -6.76 6.15 12.89
CA LYS A 50 -7.16 7.56 12.81
C LYS A 50 -8.41 7.77 11.97
N GLY A 51 -8.65 6.90 11.02
CA GLY A 51 -9.73 6.99 10.05
C GLY A 51 -9.27 7.40 8.67
N ILE A 52 -9.81 6.72 7.69
CA ILE A 52 -9.61 7.01 6.26
C ILE A 52 -10.92 7.60 5.74
N ALA A 53 -10.87 8.83 5.27
CA ALA A 53 -12.01 9.46 4.61
C ALA A 53 -12.14 8.88 3.19
N ILE A 54 -13.33 8.45 2.84
CA ILE A 54 -13.69 7.96 1.51
C ILE A 54 -14.66 8.97 0.91
N SER A 55 -14.41 9.43 -0.29
CA SER A 55 -15.35 10.32 -0.99
C SER A 55 -15.41 10.02 -2.48
N ILE A 56 -16.54 10.35 -3.09
CA ILE A 56 -16.72 10.31 -4.54
C ILE A 56 -16.86 11.76 -5.03
N ARG A 57 -15.97 12.19 -5.92
CA ARG A 57 -15.98 13.51 -6.56
C ARG A 57 -15.78 13.34 -8.06
N ASN A 58 -16.66 13.92 -8.86
CA ASN A 58 -16.61 13.79 -10.33
C ASN A 58 -16.48 12.32 -10.77
N ASN A 59 -17.28 11.45 -10.18
CA ASN A 59 -17.27 10.00 -10.41
C ASN A 59 -15.92 9.31 -10.11
N ARG A 60 -15.04 9.91 -9.29
CA ARG A 60 -13.74 9.35 -8.89
C ARG A 60 -13.74 9.00 -7.41
N LEU A 61 -13.24 7.83 -7.10
CA LEU A 61 -13.05 7.37 -5.72
C LEU A 61 -11.76 7.96 -5.14
N ILE A 62 -11.87 8.67 -4.03
CA ILE A 62 -10.76 9.37 -3.37
C ILE A 62 -10.67 8.90 -1.92
N LEU A 63 -9.47 8.53 -1.49
CA LEU A 63 -9.16 8.17 -0.11
C LEU A 63 -8.27 9.25 0.52
N GLY A 64 -8.82 9.97 1.51
CA GLY A 64 -8.11 10.96 2.32
C GLY A 64 -7.46 10.31 3.55
N ILE A 65 -6.17 10.51 3.74
CA ILE A 65 -5.38 9.83 4.78
C ILE A 65 -4.62 10.85 5.63
N VAL A 66 -4.89 10.84 6.94
CA VAL A 66 -4.09 11.58 7.93
C VAL A 66 -2.89 10.73 8.34
N GLY A 67 -1.68 11.26 8.18
CA GLY A 67 -0.44 10.53 8.46
C GLY A 67 -0.29 10.17 9.94
N ALA A 68 0.24 8.97 10.22
CA ALA A 68 0.49 8.50 11.58
C ALA A 68 1.92 8.76 12.06
N LYS A 69 2.88 8.84 11.15
CA LYS A 69 4.30 9.06 11.46
C LYS A 69 4.75 10.41 10.88
N VAL A 70 4.25 11.49 11.47
CA VAL A 70 4.57 12.84 11.06
C VAL A 70 5.37 13.51 12.20
N ASN A 71 6.50 14.09 11.86
CA ASN A 71 7.28 14.93 12.76
C ASN A 71 7.62 16.23 12.02
N PRO A 72 6.99 17.36 12.39
CA PRO A 72 7.21 18.65 11.73
C PRO A 72 8.64 19.15 11.83
N GLU A 73 9.32 18.94 12.99
CA GLU A 73 10.68 19.40 13.25
C GLU A 73 11.70 18.74 12.32
N THR A 74 11.55 17.43 12.09
CA THR A 74 12.44 16.69 11.18
C THR A 74 11.92 16.63 9.75
N GLY A 75 10.73 17.19 9.48
CA GLY A 75 10.03 17.09 8.19
C GLY A 75 9.75 15.64 7.77
N ARG A 76 9.50 14.74 8.72
CA ARG A 76 9.28 13.32 8.46
C ARG A 76 7.81 13.02 8.26
N GLY A 77 7.49 12.26 7.21
CA GLY A 77 6.14 11.82 6.88
C GLY A 77 5.29 12.91 6.22
N GLN A 78 4.18 12.52 5.62
CA GLN A 78 3.19 13.43 5.04
C GLN A 78 2.04 13.60 6.04
N PRO A 79 1.67 14.85 6.39
CA PRO A 79 0.58 15.10 7.34
C PRO A 79 -0.77 14.65 6.78
N VAL A 80 -1.03 14.94 5.52
CA VAL A 80 -2.26 14.53 4.81
C VAL A 80 -1.91 14.18 3.37
N ARG A 81 -2.61 13.18 2.84
CA ARG A 81 -2.58 12.82 1.42
C ARG A 81 -3.94 12.37 0.92
N ALA A 82 -4.21 12.58 -0.36
CA ALA A 82 -5.36 12.09 -1.08
C ALA A 82 -4.90 11.12 -2.17
N ILE A 83 -5.55 9.96 -2.26
CA ILE A 83 -5.23 8.90 -3.22
C ILE A 83 -6.47 8.64 -4.07
N TYR A 84 -6.32 8.77 -5.38
CA TYR A 84 -7.34 8.45 -6.37
C TYR A 84 -7.19 6.99 -6.79
N ILE A 85 -8.27 6.22 -6.69
CA ILE A 85 -8.26 4.77 -6.86
C ILE A 85 -9.06 4.36 -8.09
N ASP A 86 -8.55 3.37 -8.81
CA ASP A 86 -9.26 2.66 -9.85
C ASP A 86 -10.43 1.86 -9.25
N GLN A 87 -11.62 2.16 -9.75
CA GLN A 87 -12.88 1.54 -9.31
C GLN A 87 -13.08 0.13 -9.88
N THR A 88 -12.31 -0.28 -10.87
CA THR A 88 -12.43 -1.61 -11.50
C THR A 88 -11.81 -2.74 -10.66
N THR A 89 -11.08 -2.39 -9.61
CA THR A 89 -10.57 -3.39 -8.66
C THR A 89 -11.69 -3.84 -7.70
N PRO A 90 -11.69 -5.10 -7.21
CA PRO A 90 -12.75 -5.60 -6.31
C PRO A 90 -12.98 -4.75 -5.05
N TRP A 91 -11.90 -4.19 -4.49
CA TRP A 91 -11.98 -3.26 -3.35
C TRP A 91 -12.36 -1.85 -3.75
N GLY A 92 -11.99 -1.41 -4.96
CA GLY A 92 -12.40 -0.11 -5.50
C GLY A 92 -13.89 -0.07 -5.75
N GLU A 93 -14.44 -1.06 -6.43
CA GLU A 93 -15.87 -1.26 -6.65
C GLU A 93 -16.64 -1.31 -5.32
N TYR A 94 -16.14 -2.12 -4.37
CA TYR A 94 -16.75 -2.23 -3.05
C TYR A 94 -16.78 -0.89 -2.30
N LEU A 95 -15.65 -0.17 -2.22
CA LEU A 95 -15.57 1.12 -1.54
C LEU A 95 -16.44 2.19 -2.21
N PHE A 96 -16.51 2.15 -3.54
CA PHE A 96 -17.37 3.07 -4.31
C PHE A 96 -18.86 2.83 -4.02
N SER A 97 -19.29 1.56 -4.01
CA SER A 97 -20.66 1.20 -3.63
C SER A 97 -20.98 1.64 -2.21
N ARG A 98 -20.10 1.34 -1.26
CA ARG A 98 -20.27 1.74 0.16
C ARG A 98 -20.35 3.27 0.33
N ALA A 99 -19.55 4.03 -0.40
CA ALA A 99 -19.60 5.48 -0.35
C ALA A 99 -20.89 6.04 -0.96
N LYS A 100 -21.40 5.43 -2.04
CA LYS A 100 -22.72 5.79 -2.60
C LYS A 100 -23.86 5.59 -1.61
N GLU A 101 -23.85 4.48 -0.88
CA GLU A 101 -24.83 4.18 0.16
C GLU A 101 -24.78 5.21 1.32
N SER A 102 -23.62 5.85 1.53
CA SER A 102 -23.38 6.84 2.58
C SER A 102 -23.35 8.29 2.06
N THR A 103 -24.19 8.63 1.10
CA THR A 103 -24.28 9.99 0.54
C THR A 103 -22.97 10.54 -0.05
N MET A 104 -22.21 9.70 -0.73
CA MET A 104 -20.93 9.98 -1.40
C MET A 104 -19.74 10.22 -0.48
N GLU A 105 -19.91 10.11 0.83
CA GLU A 105 -18.83 10.27 1.81
C GLU A 105 -18.98 9.29 2.98
N MET A 106 -17.84 8.78 3.48
CA MET A 106 -17.82 7.96 4.70
C MET A 106 -16.41 7.97 5.30
N THR A 107 -16.29 7.55 6.55
CA THR A 107 -15.00 7.33 7.21
C THR A 107 -14.90 5.88 7.68
N ILE A 108 -13.82 5.21 7.27
CA ILE A 108 -13.52 3.84 7.71
C ILE A 108 -12.45 3.90 8.79
N ARG A 109 -12.74 3.29 9.95
CA ARG A 109 -11.81 3.15 11.08
C ARG A 109 -11.75 1.71 11.55
N TYR A 110 -10.54 1.27 11.90
CA TYR A 110 -10.33 -0.02 12.52
C TYR A 110 -9.11 0.02 13.45
N ASP A 111 -9.18 -0.65 14.59
CA ASP A 111 -8.06 -0.77 15.53
C ASP A 111 -6.81 -1.33 14.88
N ALA A 112 -5.66 -0.70 15.12
CA ALA A 112 -4.39 -1.04 14.47
C ALA A 112 -3.87 -2.44 14.88
N GLY A 113 -4.04 -2.81 16.13
CA GLY A 113 -3.69 -4.13 16.63
C GLY A 113 -4.64 -5.19 16.12
N GLY A 114 -5.94 -4.94 16.24
CA GLY A 114 -7.01 -5.84 15.84
C GLY A 114 -6.99 -6.18 14.36
N VAL A 115 -6.81 -5.21 13.46
CA VAL A 115 -6.74 -5.51 12.02
C VAL A 115 -5.56 -6.43 11.69
N SER A 116 -4.42 -6.21 12.32
CA SER A 116 -3.24 -7.03 12.09
C SER A 116 -3.43 -8.46 12.63
N GLN A 117 -4.10 -8.61 13.76
CA GLN A 117 -4.44 -9.91 14.35
C GLN A 117 -5.42 -10.67 13.44
N ARG A 118 -6.54 -10.05 13.05
CA ARG A 118 -7.55 -10.67 12.18
C ARG A 118 -6.98 -11.10 10.83
N LEU A 119 -6.08 -10.32 10.25
CA LEU A 119 -5.40 -10.69 9.02
C LEU A 119 -4.48 -11.92 9.20
N ARG A 120 -3.80 -12.05 10.34
CA ARG A 120 -3.00 -13.25 10.65
C ARG A 120 -3.87 -14.49 10.82
N GLU A 121 -5.02 -14.36 11.50
CA GLU A 121 -6.02 -15.42 11.65
C GLU A 121 -6.50 -15.89 10.28
N LYS A 122 -6.94 -14.96 9.42
CA LYS A 122 -7.34 -15.26 8.05
C LYS A 122 -6.23 -15.87 7.21
N SER A 123 -4.98 -15.43 7.40
CA SER A 123 -3.83 -16.01 6.72
C SER A 123 -3.60 -17.48 7.12
N ARG A 124 -3.83 -17.86 8.39
CA ARG A 124 -3.75 -19.27 8.84
C ARG A 124 -4.89 -20.11 8.26
N GLU A 125 -6.11 -19.55 8.19
CA GLU A 125 -7.26 -20.25 7.59
C GLU A 125 -7.03 -20.53 6.10
N LEU A 126 -6.58 -19.51 5.33
CA LEU A 126 -6.42 -19.64 3.89
C LEU A 126 -5.16 -20.44 3.51
N TRP A 127 -4.10 -20.33 4.30
CA TRP A 127 -2.80 -20.94 4.01
C TRP A 127 -2.18 -21.58 5.26
N PRO A 128 -2.72 -22.69 5.77
CA PRO A 128 -2.35 -23.29 7.06
C PRO A 128 -0.87 -23.74 7.13
N ARG A 129 -0.26 -24.06 5.98
CA ARG A 129 1.16 -24.47 5.92
C ARG A 129 2.15 -23.31 5.85
N ARG A 130 1.66 -22.06 5.84
CA ARG A 130 2.55 -20.88 5.78
C ARG A 130 3.13 -20.51 7.13
N LYS A 131 4.46 -20.39 7.19
CA LYS A 131 5.18 -19.90 8.39
C LYS A 131 5.06 -18.36 8.55
N THR A 132 5.07 -17.60 7.43
CA THR A 132 4.95 -16.14 7.43
C THR A 132 3.52 -15.70 7.08
N LEU A 133 2.88 -15.00 8.01
CA LEU A 133 1.48 -14.64 7.91
C LEU A 133 1.29 -13.25 7.28
N VAL A 134 0.19 -13.08 6.56
CA VAL A 134 -0.23 -11.77 6.04
C VAL A 134 -0.61 -10.85 7.21
N SER A 135 -0.24 -9.59 7.11
CA SER A 135 -0.58 -8.53 8.05
C SER A 135 -0.89 -7.24 7.28
N ALA A 136 -1.36 -6.20 7.95
CA ALA A 136 -1.62 -4.91 7.30
C ALA A 136 -0.37 -4.35 6.59
N TYR A 137 0.83 -4.57 7.11
CA TYR A 137 2.07 -4.19 6.44
C TYR A 137 2.37 -4.98 5.17
N SER A 138 1.82 -6.19 5.01
CA SER A 138 1.94 -6.96 3.75
C SER A 138 1.29 -6.22 2.59
N TYR A 139 0.11 -5.61 2.79
CA TYR A 139 -0.56 -4.79 1.80
C TYR A 139 0.30 -3.59 1.38
N ARG A 140 0.88 -2.90 2.36
CA ARG A 140 1.74 -1.76 2.10
C ARG A 140 2.99 -2.13 1.30
N HIS A 141 3.63 -3.25 1.64
CA HIS A 141 4.77 -3.77 0.88
C HIS A 141 4.35 -4.18 -0.53
N PHE A 142 3.16 -4.75 -0.68
CA PHE A 142 2.62 -5.10 -2.00
C PHE A 142 2.40 -3.86 -2.87
N ILE A 143 1.71 -2.84 -2.37
CA ILE A 143 1.46 -1.60 -3.11
C ILE A 143 2.80 -0.97 -3.55
N GLY A 144 3.74 -0.78 -2.64
CA GLY A 144 5.04 -0.22 -2.99
C GLY A 144 5.84 -1.05 -4.00
N LYS A 145 5.75 -2.38 -3.92
CA LYS A 145 6.37 -3.29 -4.90
C LYS A 145 5.68 -3.21 -6.26
N SER A 146 4.35 -3.32 -6.30
CA SER A 146 3.55 -3.26 -7.53
C SER A 146 3.75 -1.96 -8.30
N MET A 147 3.76 -0.82 -7.59
CA MET A 147 4.03 0.48 -8.21
C MET A 147 5.43 0.53 -8.84
N LYS A 148 6.45 -0.03 -8.19
CA LYS A 148 7.81 -0.13 -8.76
C LYS A 148 7.86 -1.02 -10.00
N GLU A 149 7.20 -2.17 -9.95
CA GLU A 149 7.12 -3.11 -11.08
C GLU A 149 6.36 -2.51 -12.27
N SER A 150 5.45 -1.56 -12.02
CA SER A 150 4.75 -0.77 -13.04
C SER A 150 5.59 0.39 -13.58
N GLY A 151 6.78 0.65 -13.04
CA GLY A 151 7.63 1.77 -13.46
C GLY A 151 7.16 3.13 -12.94
N GLU A 152 6.34 3.17 -11.91
CA GLU A 152 5.87 4.43 -11.32
C GLU A 152 7.03 5.27 -10.77
N PRO A 153 7.00 6.61 -10.95
CA PRO A 153 8.03 7.49 -10.44
C PRO A 153 8.24 7.33 -8.92
N PRO A 154 9.48 7.35 -8.40
CA PRO A 154 9.77 7.25 -6.98
C PRO A 154 9.01 8.27 -6.12
N GLU A 155 8.78 9.47 -6.65
CA GLU A 155 7.98 10.51 -6.01
C GLU A 155 6.52 10.08 -5.83
N LYS A 156 5.85 9.57 -6.87
CA LYS A 156 4.46 9.07 -6.80
C LYS A 156 4.33 7.94 -5.79
N ILE A 157 5.31 7.03 -5.73
CA ILE A 157 5.36 5.96 -4.72
C ILE A 157 5.48 6.55 -3.31
N ALA A 158 6.36 7.54 -3.12
CA ALA A 158 6.54 8.22 -1.84
C ALA A 158 5.27 8.96 -1.40
N MET A 159 4.61 9.69 -2.31
CA MET A 159 3.32 10.36 -2.08
C MET A 159 2.24 9.36 -1.63
N THR A 160 2.08 8.27 -2.39
CA THR A 160 1.10 7.20 -2.09
C THR A 160 1.33 6.61 -0.70
N LEU A 161 2.57 6.31 -0.37
CA LEU A 161 2.94 5.71 0.90
C LEU A 161 3.09 6.72 2.07
N GLY A 162 2.91 8.02 1.82
CA GLY A 162 3.01 9.06 2.82
C GLY A 162 4.43 9.24 3.37
N HIS A 163 5.43 9.22 2.47
CA HIS A 163 6.82 9.53 2.78
C HIS A 163 7.12 11.00 2.47
N ALA A 164 8.03 11.60 3.23
CA ALA A 164 8.50 12.95 2.98
C ALA A 164 9.68 12.99 1.98
N SER A 165 10.25 11.84 1.62
CA SER A 165 11.35 11.71 0.66
C SER A 165 11.15 10.49 -0.23
N ASP A 166 11.51 10.62 -1.49
CA ASP A 166 11.50 9.57 -2.49
C ASP A 166 12.47 8.41 -2.18
N PHE A 167 13.54 8.65 -1.42
CA PHE A 167 14.44 7.60 -0.95
C PHE A 167 13.76 6.58 -0.04
N SER A 168 12.78 7.01 0.76
CA SER A 168 12.10 6.15 1.74
C SER A 168 11.35 4.97 1.09
N GLN A 169 11.02 5.05 -0.20
CA GLN A 169 10.37 3.94 -0.92
C GLN A 169 11.33 2.76 -1.19
N THR A 170 12.66 2.94 -1.09
CA THR A 170 13.65 1.89 -1.39
C THR A 170 13.51 0.64 -0.52
N VAL A 171 12.90 0.76 0.66
CA VAL A 171 12.63 -0.36 1.58
C VAL A 171 11.58 -1.36 1.05
N TYR A 172 10.79 -1.00 0.01
CA TYR A 172 9.71 -1.85 -0.53
C TYR A 172 10.15 -2.77 -1.68
N GLY A 173 11.39 -3.18 -1.74
CA GLY A 173 11.94 -4.08 -2.75
C GLY A 173 12.60 -3.35 -3.91
N ARG A 174 13.27 -4.10 -4.78
CA ARG A 174 13.90 -3.59 -6.00
C ARG A 174 12.93 -3.71 -7.18
N ALA A 175 12.93 -2.74 -8.10
CA ALA A 175 12.40 -2.93 -9.44
C ALA A 175 13.38 -3.87 -10.17
N GLY A 176 13.00 -5.09 -10.48
CA GLY A 176 13.95 -6.02 -11.13
C GLY A 176 13.72 -7.49 -10.80
N GLY A 177 12.50 -7.83 -10.43
CA GLY A 177 12.01 -9.21 -10.40
C GLY A 177 10.95 -9.39 -11.47
N SER A 178 10.35 -10.57 -11.59
CA SER A 178 9.24 -10.79 -12.51
C SER A 178 8.18 -9.70 -12.34
N LYS A 179 7.73 -9.08 -13.42
CA LYS A 179 6.65 -8.06 -13.45
C LYS A 179 5.27 -8.61 -13.04
N LYS A 180 5.25 -9.65 -12.18
CA LYS A 180 4.04 -10.40 -11.79
C LYS A 180 2.95 -9.56 -11.14
N THR A 181 3.30 -8.43 -10.54
CA THR A 181 2.35 -7.54 -9.85
C THR A 181 2.25 -6.16 -10.51
N SER A 182 2.80 -5.99 -11.71
CA SER A 182 2.69 -4.75 -12.47
C SER A 182 1.23 -4.41 -12.74
N GLY A 183 0.85 -3.13 -12.53
CA GLY A 183 -0.52 -2.65 -12.70
C GLY A 183 -1.52 -3.05 -11.59
N MET A 184 -1.17 -3.98 -10.72
CA MET A 184 -2.10 -4.49 -9.69
C MET A 184 -2.29 -3.55 -8.48
N HIS A 185 -1.64 -2.37 -8.46
CA HIS A 185 -1.80 -1.42 -7.33
C HIS A 185 -3.13 -0.66 -7.38
N GLY A 186 -3.68 -0.38 -8.58
CA GLY A 186 -4.93 0.38 -8.72
C GLY A 186 -4.85 1.85 -8.31
N ILE A 187 -3.64 2.42 -8.21
CA ILE A 187 -3.42 3.83 -7.85
C ILE A 187 -3.37 4.68 -9.13
N ILE A 188 -4.33 5.59 -9.28
CA ILE A 188 -4.37 6.53 -10.41
C ILE A 188 -3.48 7.73 -10.13
N LEU A 189 -3.74 8.43 -9.01
CA LEU A 189 -3.06 9.65 -8.63
C LEU A 189 -2.86 9.70 -7.11
N ALA A 190 -1.77 10.29 -6.68
CA ALA A 190 -1.52 10.63 -5.27
C ALA A 190 -1.19 12.12 -5.16
N VAL A 191 -1.80 12.80 -4.18
CA VAL A 191 -1.55 14.20 -3.85
C VAL A 191 -1.21 14.29 -2.38
N THR A 192 -0.20 15.09 -2.01
CA THR A 192 0.25 15.27 -0.63
C THR A 192 0.22 16.74 -0.23
N LYS A 193 0.04 17.03 1.07
CA LYS A 193 0.05 18.40 1.58
C LYS A 193 1.42 19.07 1.37
N ASN A 194 2.50 18.33 1.61
CA ASN A 194 3.86 18.82 1.44
C ASN A 194 4.51 18.14 0.23
N PRO A 195 5.40 18.83 -0.52
CA PRO A 195 6.14 18.20 -1.61
C PRO A 195 7.03 17.07 -1.07
N VAL A 196 7.24 16.05 -1.90
CA VAL A 196 8.19 14.98 -1.61
C VAL A 196 9.60 15.49 -1.93
N ARG A 197 10.51 15.40 -0.98
CA ARG A 197 11.89 15.80 -1.17
C ARG A 197 12.63 14.77 -2.02
N HIS A 198 13.30 15.25 -3.05
CA HIS A 198 14.22 14.42 -3.83
C HIS A 198 15.49 14.12 -3.03
N SER A 199 16.05 12.92 -3.18
CA SER A 199 17.25 12.48 -2.49
C SER A 199 18.34 12.06 -3.48
N ALA A 200 19.47 12.78 -3.49
CA ALA A 200 20.64 12.41 -4.26
C ALA A 200 21.18 10.98 -3.96
N LYS A 201 20.85 10.42 -2.79
CA LYS A 201 21.16 9.01 -2.48
C LYS A 201 20.37 8.04 -3.37
N LEU A 202 19.16 8.44 -3.82
CA LEU A 202 18.36 7.64 -4.74
C LEU A 202 19.04 7.58 -6.11
N ASP A 203 19.54 8.71 -6.62
CA ASP A 203 20.24 8.76 -7.90
C ASP A 203 21.49 7.87 -7.93
N LYS A 204 22.28 7.93 -6.84
CA LYS A 204 23.45 7.05 -6.69
C LYS A 204 23.04 5.57 -6.72
N LEU A 205 21.97 5.22 -6.04
CA LEU A 205 21.45 3.85 -6.00
C LEU A 205 20.94 3.40 -7.38
N MET A 206 20.26 4.26 -8.11
CA MET A 206 19.73 3.96 -9.45
C MET A 206 20.88 3.80 -10.46
N LYS A 207 21.88 4.68 -10.44
CA LYS A 207 23.09 4.56 -11.27
C LYS A 207 23.88 3.28 -10.99
N HIS A 208 23.97 2.86 -9.73
CA HIS A 208 24.64 1.60 -9.37
C HIS A 208 23.89 0.38 -9.91
N ASN A 209 22.56 0.36 -9.77
CA ASN A 209 21.74 -0.75 -10.26
C ASN A 209 21.76 -0.88 -11.79
N SER A 210 21.79 0.23 -12.55
CA SER A 210 21.86 0.20 -14.01
C SER A 210 23.19 -0.37 -14.52
N ARG A 211 24.32 -0.09 -13.83
CA ARG A 211 25.63 -0.65 -14.17
C ARG A 211 25.70 -2.17 -13.92
N THR A 212 25.04 -2.65 -12.86
CA THR A 212 25.07 -4.09 -12.50
C THR A 212 24.23 -4.94 -13.46
N THR A 213 23.18 -4.39 -14.07
CA THR A 213 22.36 -5.08 -15.08
C THR A 213 23.07 -5.24 -16.42
N HIS A 214 23.94 -4.31 -16.80
CA HIS A 214 24.72 -4.42 -18.04
C HIS A 214 25.88 -5.42 -17.93
N HIS A 215 26.36 -5.74 -16.73
CA HIS A 215 27.46 -6.71 -16.54
C HIS A 215 27.00 -8.17 -16.50
N ASN A 216 25.72 -8.42 -16.31
CA ASN A 216 25.14 -9.79 -16.27
C ASN A 216 24.46 -10.20 -17.59
N SER A 217 24.66 -9.44 -18.68
CA SER A 217 24.09 -9.68 -20.01
C SER A 217 25.18 -9.93 -21.06
N LEU A 218 26.40 -10.33 -20.64
CA LEU A 218 27.49 -10.77 -21.51
C LEU A 218 27.84 -12.21 -21.21
#